data_aaa882256ec60f9606c75f897fa8987f
#
_entry.id   aaa882256ec60f9606c75f897fa8987f
#
_cell.length_a   1.000
_cell.length_b   1.000
_cell.length_c   1.000
_cell.angle_alpha   90.00
_cell.angle_beta   90.00
_cell.angle_gamma   90.00
#
_symmetry.space_group_name_H-M   'P 1'
#
loop_
_entity.id
_entity.type
_entity.pdbx_description
1 polymer ?
#
loop_
_entity_poly.entity_id
_entity_poly.type
_entity_poly.pdbx_seq_one_letter_code
_entity_poly.pdbx_strand_id
1 'polypeptide(L)'
;MKIGVRAHDYGKMEIEDLARTLHETGYECAQLALPKAFIGIDSYEDINLEKIDRIRNAFEKYQVEIPVMGCYMDLGNPDDEIRAKAVETFKKCLAWNKDLGATVVGTETAYPHLSKEEKKIWYPHMMDSVKRIVDEAARLDVQAAIEPVYWHPLEDLEAVLDVMNTIKDEKHLRMIFDASNILEFPEIDQDAYWSGWLKETGKYIEAMHIKDFRL
;
A
#
# COMPACT_ATOMS: atom_id res chain seq x y z
N MET A 1 2.18 6.56 18.15
CA MET A 1 2.29 5.42 17.21
C MET A 1 1.23 4.42 17.61
N LYS A 2 0.40 3.94 16.67
CA LYS A 2 -0.63 2.93 16.90
C LYS A 2 -0.15 1.59 16.40
N ILE A 3 -0.61 0.52 17.06
CA ILE A 3 -0.31 -0.85 16.65
C ILE A 3 -1.53 -1.42 15.95
N GLY A 4 -1.33 -1.95 14.76
CA GLY A 4 -2.37 -2.52 13.92
C GLY A 4 -1.98 -3.83 13.25
N VAL A 5 -2.88 -4.33 12.43
CA VAL A 5 -2.71 -5.58 11.71
C VAL A 5 -3.22 -5.46 10.28
N ARG A 6 -2.74 -6.30 9.38
CA ARG A 6 -3.37 -6.48 8.07
C ARG A 6 -4.66 -7.29 8.27
N ALA A 7 -5.80 -6.66 8.06
CA ALA A 7 -7.11 -7.25 8.38
C ALA A 7 -7.35 -8.59 7.65
N HIS A 8 -6.83 -8.74 6.44
CA HIS A 8 -6.98 -9.98 5.66
C HIS A 8 -6.18 -11.19 6.18
N ASP A 9 -5.32 -11.01 7.18
CA ASP A 9 -4.67 -12.13 7.88
C ASP A 9 -5.67 -12.91 8.76
N TYR A 10 -6.83 -12.32 9.06
CA TYR A 10 -7.98 -12.99 9.69
C TYR A 10 -8.86 -13.77 8.69
N GLY A 11 -8.53 -13.72 7.39
CA GLY A 11 -9.39 -14.22 6.31
C GLY A 11 -10.57 -13.29 6.01
N LYS A 12 -11.44 -13.71 5.06
CA LYS A 12 -12.64 -12.94 4.73
C LYS A 12 -13.70 -13.08 5.82
N MET A 13 -14.19 -11.95 6.30
CA MET A 13 -15.25 -11.88 7.33
C MET A 13 -16.35 -10.91 6.91
N GLU A 14 -17.50 -10.96 7.61
CA GLU A 14 -18.49 -9.88 7.56
C GLU A 14 -17.89 -8.59 8.13
N ILE A 15 -18.32 -7.45 7.61
CA ILE A 15 -17.71 -6.14 7.92
C ILE A 15 -17.72 -5.86 9.42
N GLU A 16 -18.88 -6.03 10.07
CA GLU A 16 -19.05 -5.75 11.49
C GLU A 16 -18.31 -6.76 12.37
N ASP A 17 -18.24 -8.00 11.94
CA ASP A 17 -17.53 -9.06 12.68
C ASP A 17 -16.03 -8.84 12.65
N LEU A 18 -15.46 -8.44 11.52
CA LEU A 18 -14.05 -8.12 11.43
C LEU A 18 -13.69 -6.92 12.32
N ALA A 19 -14.43 -5.82 12.22
CA ALA A 19 -14.19 -4.64 13.04
C ALA A 19 -14.27 -4.94 14.53
N ARG A 20 -15.27 -5.72 14.96
CA ARG A 20 -15.42 -6.21 16.35
C ARG A 20 -14.23 -7.08 16.76
N THR A 21 -13.85 -8.06 15.95
CA THR A 21 -12.75 -8.98 16.25
C THR A 21 -11.43 -8.24 16.45
N LEU A 22 -11.13 -7.25 15.59
CA LEU A 22 -9.94 -6.44 15.71
C LEU A 22 -9.92 -5.63 17.01
N HIS A 23 -11.04 -5.01 17.36
CA HIS A 23 -11.21 -4.31 18.64
C HIS A 23 -11.00 -5.23 19.84
N GLU A 24 -11.69 -6.38 19.87
CA GLU A 24 -11.62 -7.37 20.96
C GLU A 24 -10.21 -7.98 21.12
N THR A 25 -9.44 -8.06 20.03
CA THR A 25 -8.02 -8.46 20.07
C THR A 25 -7.06 -7.35 20.47
N GLY A 26 -7.56 -6.11 20.64
CA GLY A 26 -6.79 -4.98 21.14
C GLY A 26 -6.04 -4.17 20.08
N TYR A 27 -6.35 -4.35 18.79
CA TYR A 27 -5.77 -3.51 17.74
C TYR A 27 -6.45 -2.14 17.66
N GLU A 28 -5.63 -1.11 17.56
CA GLU A 28 -6.08 0.29 17.42
C GLU A 28 -6.33 0.68 15.97
N CYS A 29 -5.73 -0.04 15.02
CA CYS A 29 -5.86 0.24 13.60
C CYS A 29 -5.66 -1.02 12.73
N ALA A 30 -6.09 -0.93 11.46
CA ALA A 30 -5.90 -2.02 10.51
C ALA A 30 -5.65 -1.51 9.08
N GLN A 31 -4.79 -2.23 8.35
CA GLN A 31 -4.69 -2.10 6.91
C GLN A 31 -5.79 -2.93 6.25
N LEU A 32 -6.60 -2.32 5.40
CA LEU A 32 -7.71 -2.96 4.71
C LEU A 32 -7.44 -3.15 3.22
N ALA A 33 -7.19 -4.37 2.77
CA ALA A 33 -7.32 -4.76 1.36
C ALA A 33 -8.75 -5.30 1.17
N LEU A 34 -9.68 -4.44 0.76
CA LEU A 34 -11.12 -4.72 0.81
C LEU A 34 -11.52 -6.06 0.15
N PRO A 35 -11.02 -6.42 -1.06
CA PRO A 35 -11.35 -7.69 -1.68
C PRO A 35 -10.78 -8.93 -0.97
N LYS A 36 -9.78 -8.73 -0.11
CA LYS A 36 -9.16 -9.81 0.67
C LYS A 36 -9.75 -9.96 2.07
N ALA A 37 -10.37 -8.90 2.59
CA ALA A 37 -10.82 -8.81 3.98
C ALA A 37 -12.32 -9.10 4.16
N PHE A 38 -13.17 -8.83 3.15
CA PHE A 38 -14.61 -8.86 3.33
C PHE A 38 -15.33 -9.88 2.46
N ILE A 39 -16.32 -10.56 3.03
CA ILE A 39 -17.29 -11.37 2.31
C ILE A 39 -18.17 -10.44 1.46
N GLY A 40 -18.44 -10.81 0.21
CA GLY A 40 -19.25 -10.01 -0.71
C GLY A 40 -18.51 -8.82 -1.35
N ILE A 41 -17.17 -8.75 -1.18
CA ILE A 41 -16.26 -7.88 -1.94
C ILE A 41 -15.18 -8.79 -2.52
N ASP A 42 -15.31 -9.16 -3.79
CA ASP A 42 -14.34 -10.07 -4.43
C ASP A 42 -13.35 -9.34 -5.34
N SER A 43 -13.71 -8.11 -5.72
CA SER A 43 -12.88 -7.21 -6.52
C SER A 43 -13.07 -5.75 -6.12
N TYR A 44 -12.19 -4.87 -6.59
CA TYR A 44 -12.37 -3.42 -6.40
C TYR A 44 -13.56 -2.85 -7.20
N GLU A 45 -14.07 -3.58 -8.19
CA GLU A 45 -15.29 -3.20 -8.95
C GLU A 45 -16.57 -3.38 -8.12
N ASP A 46 -16.53 -4.21 -7.08
CA ASP A 46 -17.67 -4.44 -6.18
C ASP A 46 -17.85 -3.33 -5.14
N ILE A 47 -16.90 -2.39 -5.08
CA ILE A 47 -16.92 -1.28 -4.13
C ILE A 47 -17.91 -0.22 -4.59
N ASN A 48 -18.77 0.20 -3.68
CA ASN A 48 -19.71 1.29 -3.85
C ASN A 48 -19.88 2.08 -2.55
N LEU A 49 -20.58 3.20 -2.62
CA LEU A 49 -20.73 4.09 -1.47
C LEU A 49 -21.40 3.40 -0.26
N GLU A 50 -22.39 2.57 -0.48
CA GLU A 50 -23.08 1.83 0.60
C GLU A 50 -22.10 0.94 1.37
N LYS A 51 -21.25 0.18 0.68
CA LYS A 51 -20.24 -0.69 1.31
C LYS A 51 -19.17 0.15 2.03
N ILE A 52 -18.70 1.23 1.43
CA ILE A 52 -17.73 2.16 2.04
C ILE A 52 -18.29 2.75 3.33
N ASP A 53 -19.52 3.27 3.31
CA ASP A 53 -20.18 3.81 4.50
C ASP A 53 -20.36 2.74 5.58
N ARG A 54 -20.75 1.52 5.21
CA ARG A 54 -20.90 0.42 6.14
C ARG A 54 -19.55 0.03 6.79
N ILE A 55 -18.46 -0.01 6.01
CA ILE A 55 -17.12 -0.29 6.53
C ILE A 55 -16.70 0.83 7.49
N ARG A 56 -16.76 2.09 7.05
CA ARG A 56 -16.42 3.24 7.89
C ARG A 56 -17.18 3.20 9.21
N ASN A 57 -18.51 3.08 9.17
CA ASN A 57 -19.36 3.11 10.37
C ASN A 57 -19.04 1.93 11.31
N ALA A 58 -18.74 0.74 10.81
CA ALA A 58 -18.37 -0.41 11.62
C ALA A 58 -17.02 -0.17 12.32
N PHE A 59 -16.02 0.32 11.58
CA PHE A 59 -14.69 0.59 12.14
C PHE A 59 -14.69 1.76 13.13
N GLU A 60 -15.44 2.83 12.86
CA GLU A 60 -15.67 3.92 13.81
C GLU A 60 -16.36 3.44 15.10
N LYS A 61 -17.42 2.62 14.97
CA LYS A 61 -18.15 2.05 16.13
C LYS A 61 -17.24 1.27 17.06
N TYR A 62 -16.30 0.51 16.52
CA TYR A 62 -15.36 -0.31 17.28
C TYR A 62 -14.02 0.40 17.53
N GLN A 63 -13.89 1.68 17.16
CA GLN A 63 -12.70 2.50 17.40
C GLN A 63 -11.42 1.90 16.79
N VAL A 64 -11.51 1.27 15.63
CA VAL A 64 -10.38 0.77 14.85
C VAL A 64 -10.15 1.71 13.68
N GLU A 65 -9.00 2.37 13.63
CA GLU A 65 -8.67 3.29 12.53
C GLU A 65 -8.20 2.53 11.28
N ILE A 66 -8.27 3.22 10.14
CA ILE A 66 -7.83 2.67 8.84
C ILE A 66 -6.66 3.51 8.30
N PRO A 67 -5.41 3.29 8.75
CA PRO A 67 -4.27 4.05 8.22
C PRO A 67 -4.00 3.75 6.75
N VAL A 68 -4.24 2.52 6.29
CA VAL A 68 -3.93 2.10 4.92
C VAL A 68 -5.11 1.36 4.30
N MET A 69 -5.66 1.90 3.21
CA MET A 69 -6.46 1.14 2.25
C MET A 69 -5.51 0.45 1.27
N GLY A 70 -5.33 -0.86 1.38
CA GLY A 70 -4.48 -1.64 0.48
C GLY A 70 -5.14 -1.83 -0.88
N CYS A 71 -4.50 -1.36 -1.93
CA CYS A 71 -4.93 -1.52 -3.32
C CYS A 71 -3.75 -2.03 -4.14
N TYR A 72 -3.43 -3.30 -4.01
CA TYR A 72 -2.27 -3.92 -4.65
C TYR A 72 -2.49 -4.03 -6.16
N MET A 73 -1.59 -3.42 -6.96
CA MET A 73 -1.73 -3.28 -8.39
C MET A 73 -0.41 -3.54 -9.12
N ASP A 74 -0.52 -4.04 -10.34
CA ASP A 74 0.60 -4.38 -11.21
C ASP A 74 1.03 -3.13 -12.04
N LEU A 75 1.59 -2.13 -11.33
CA LEU A 75 1.84 -0.80 -11.87
C LEU A 75 2.98 -0.74 -12.89
N GLY A 76 3.90 -1.70 -12.84
CA GLY A 76 5.06 -1.76 -13.74
C GLY A 76 4.85 -2.65 -14.96
N ASN A 77 3.69 -3.29 -15.12
CA ASN A 77 3.46 -4.25 -16.20
C ASN A 77 3.71 -3.64 -17.58
N PRO A 78 4.54 -4.27 -18.44
CA PRO A 78 4.79 -3.78 -19.81
C PRO A 78 3.56 -3.80 -20.72
N ASP A 79 2.57 -4.67 -20.41
CA ASP A 79 1.30 -4.68 -21.13
C ASP A 79 0.48 -3.43 -20.76
N ASP A 80 0.23 -2.61 -21.78
CA ASP A 80 -0.46 -1.32 -21.63
C ASP A 80 -1.91 -1.47 -21.11
N GLU A 81 -2.62 -2.54 -21.49
CA GLU A 81 -4.01 -2.74 -21.06
C GLU A 81 -4.07 -3.14 -19.61
N ILE A 82 -3.20 -4.08 -19.18
CA ILE A 82 -3.09 -4.51 -17.78
C ILE A 82 -2.71 -3.31 -16.91
N ARG A 83 -1.70 -2.55 -17.32
CA ARG A 83 -1.22 -1.38 -16.59
C ARG A 83 -2.25 -0.26 -16.52
N ALA A 84 -2.93 0.04 -17.63
CA ALA A 84 -4.00 1.03 -17.63
C ALA A 84 -5.13 0.66 -16.67
N LYS A 85 -5.55 -0.61 -16.65
CA LYS A 85 -6.56 -1.11 -15.71
C LYS A 85 -6.08 -0.98 -14.26
N ALA A 86 -4.81 -1.31 -13.99
CA ALA A 86 -4.22 -1.19 -12.65
C ALA A 86 -4.26 0.26 -12.15
N VAL A 87 -3.83 1.22 -12.97
CA VAL A 87 -3.85 2.65 -12.64
C VAL A 87 -5.28 3.15 -12.41
N GLU A 88 -6.22 2.81 -13.27
CA GLU A 88 -7.62 3.26 -13.12
C GLU A 88 -8.29 2.64 -11.88
N THR A 89 -7.98 1.37 -11.56
CA THR A 89 -8.46 0.75 -10.32
C THR A 89 -7.91 1.47 -9.08
N PHE A 90 -6.61 1.80 -9.09
CA PHE A 90 -6.01 2.54 -7.99
C PHE A 90 -6.62 3.94 -7.82
N LYS A 91 -6.87 4.66 -8.92
CA LYS A 91 -7.56 5.97 -8.89
C LYS A 91 -8.97 5.89 -8.32
N LYS A 92 -9.72 4.82 -8.60
CA LYS A 92 -11.02 4.57 -7.95
C LYS A 92 -10.86 4.43 -6.43
N CYS A 93 -9.84 3.70 -5.98
CA CYS A 93 -9.55 3.58 -4.55
C CYS A 93 -9.17 4.92 -3.91
N LEU A 94 -8.39 5.77 -4.61
CA LEU A 94 -8.11 7.12 -4.15
C LEU A 94 -9.39 7.95 -3.98
N ALA A 95 -10.36 7.81 -4.88
CA ALA A 95 -11.64 8.51 -4.76
C ALA A 95 -12.44 8.09 -3.51
N TRP A 96 -12.33 6.81 -3.10
CA TRP A 96 -12.99 6.30 -1.88
C TRP A 96 -12.25 6.59 -0.57
N ASN A 97 -11.00 7.11 -0.65
CA ASN A 97 -10.13 7.25 0.52
C ASN A 97 -10.77 8.09 1.65
N LYS A 98 -11.32 9.26 1.30
CA LYS A 98 -11.95 10.17 2.28
C LYS A 98 -13.24 9.57 2.85
N ASP A 99 -14.07 8.98 2.01
CA ASP A 99 -15.33 8.39 2.44
C ASP A 99 -15.10 7.18 3.35
N LEU A 100 -14.04 6.43 3.13
CA LEU A 100 -13.62 5.32 3.98
C LEU A 100 -13.00 5.79 5.30
N GLY A 101 -12.47 7.02 5.35
CA GLY A 101 -11.70 7.52 6.48
C GLY A 101 -10.29 6.97 6.56
N ALA A 102 -9.72 6.49 5.44
CA ALA A 102 -8.35 6.00 5.41
C ALA A 102 -7.34 7.15 5.28
N THR A 103 -6.13 6.98 5.84
CA THR A 103 -5.07 7.98 5.72
C THR A 103 -4.45 7.94 4.32
N VAL A 104 -4.05 6.76 3.85
CA VAL A 104 -3.45 6.59 2.52
C VAL A 104 -4.06 5.41 1.76
N VAL A 105 -3.97 5.44 0.42
CA VAL A 105 -4.13 4.25 -0.42
C VAL A 105 -2.75 3.70 -0.76
N GLY A 106 -2.48 2.46 -0.37
CA GLY A 106 -1.15 1.85 -0.49
C GLY A 106 -1.09 0.70 -1.49
N THR A 107 0.06 0.55 -2.17
CA THR A 107 0.33 -0.53 -3.12
C THR A 107 1.80 -0.93 -3.15
N GLU A 108 2.07 -2.19 -3.42
CA GLU A 108 3.30 -2.65 -4.05
C GLU A 108 3.27 -2.31 -5.56
N THR A 109 4.37 -2.53 -6.30
CA THR A 109 4.49 -2.06 -7.68
C THR A 109 4.40 -3.15 -8.75
N ALA A 110 4.37 -4.42 -8.35
CA ALA A 110 4.20 -5.58 -9.22
C ALA A 110 3.57 -6.76 -8.48
N TYR A 111 3.10 -7.78 -9.21
CA TYR A 111 2.69 -9.05 -8.64
C TYR A 111 3.77 -10.13 -8.75
N PRO A 112 4.46 -10.30 -9.93
CA PRO A 112 5.42 -11.37 -10.07
C PRO A 112 6.76 -11.04 -9.39
N HIS A 113 7.50 -12.10 -9.06
CA HIS A 113 8.92 -12.00 -8.75
C HIS A 113 9.69 -11.78 -10.05
N LEU A 114 10.26 -10.60 -10.21
CA LEU A 114 10.96 -10.20 -11.43
C LEU A 114 12.45 -10.47 -11.33
N SER A 115 13.04 -10.95 -12.42
CA SER A 115 14.49 -10.95 -12.62
C SER A 115 15.05 -9.53 -12.71
N LYS A 116 16.35 -9.38 -12.57
CA LYS A 116 17.03 -8.08 -12.67
C LYS A 116 16.80 -7.41 -14.05
N GLU A 117 16.74 -8.18 -15.12
CA GLU A 117 16.48 -7.69 -16.46
C GLU A 117 15.01 -7.23 -16.62
N GLU A 118 14.08 -8.01 -16.11
CA GLU A 118 12.66 -7.62 -16.12
C GLU A 118 12.40 -6.37 -15.30
N LYS A 119 13.01 -6.22 -14.12
CA LYS A 119 12.87 -5.00 -13.30
C LYS A 119 13.27 -3.75 -14.07
N LYS A 120 14.33 -3.79 -14.88
CA LYS A 120 14.76 -2.68 -15.75
C LYS A 120 13.73 -2.33 -16.82
N ILE A 121 13.05 -3.34 -17.38
CA ILE A 121 11.98 -3.14 -18.37
C ILE A 121 10.74 -2.54 -17.70
N TRP A 122 10.40 -3.02 -16.51
CA TRP A 122 9.21 -2.62 -15.79
C TRP A 122 9.32 -1.24 -15.15
N TYR A 123 10.53 -0.82 -14.75
CA TYR A 123 10.76 0.41 -14.00
C TYR A 123 10.19 1.67 -14.67
N PRO A 124 10.46 1.97 -15.97
CA PRO A 124 9.90 3.16 -16.61
C PRO A 124 8.36 3.14 -16.68
N HIS A 125 7.75 1.97 -16.82
CA HIS A 125 6.31 1.81 -16.80
C HIS A 125 5.74 2.06 -15.40
N MET A 126 6.40 1.55 -14.37
CA MET A 126 6.07 1.81 -12.97
C MET A 126 6.15 3.32 -12.66
N MET A 127 7.21 3.99 -13.08
CA MET A 127 7.39 5.43 -12.88
C MET A 127 6.25 6.25 -13.52
N ASP A 128 5.84 5.94 -14.76
CA ASP A 128 4.69 6.59 -15.42
C ASP A 128 3.40 6.35 -14.62
N SER A 129 3.16 5.11 -14.21
CA SER A 129 1.97 4.75 -13.42
C SER A 129 1.92 5.47 -12.08
N VAL A 130 3.02 5.51 -11.34
CA VAL A 130 3.09 6.20 -10.04
C VAL A 130 2.84 7.70 -10.23
N LYS A 131 3.42 8.33 -11.27
CA LYS A 131 3.15 9.74 -11.57
C LYS A 131 1.66 9.99 -11.81
N ARG A 132 1.00 9.19 -12.65
CA ARG A 132 -0.45 9.30 -12.93
C ARG A 132 -1.31 9.11 -11.69
N ILE A 133 -0.90 8.24 -10.77
CA ILE A 133 -1.57 8.02 -9.48
C ILE A 133 -1.40 9.24 -8.58
N VAL A 134 -0.20 9.80 -8.49
CA VAL A 134 0.08 10.98 -7.65
C VAL A 134 -0.61 12.21 -8.19
N ASP A 135 -0.65 12.41 -9.52
CA ASP A 135 -1.43 13.50 -10.13
C ASP A 135 -2.92 13.42 -9.73
N GLU A 136 -3.50 12.21 -9.69
CA GLU A 136 -4.87 12.00 -9.24
C GLU A 136 -5.03 12.19 -7.73
N ALA A 137 -4.08 11.72 -6.92
CA ALA A 137 -4.06 11.93 -5.48
C ALA A 137 -4.03 13.43 -5.14
N ALA A 138 -3.22 14.21 -5.86
CA ALA A 138 -3.16 15.66 -5.73
C ALA A 138 -4.49 16.34 -6.13
N ARG A 139 -5.11 15.88 -7.22
CA ARG A 139 -6.42 16.39 -7.65
C ARG A 139 -7.53 16.17 -6.61
N LEU A 140 -7.48 15.03 -5.91
CA LEU A 140 -8.45 14.65 -4.88
C LEU A 140 -8.07 15.16 -3.47
N ASP A 141 -6.86 15.69 -3.31
CA ASP A 141 -6.26 16.07 -2.02
C ASP A 141 -6.26 14.90 -1.02
N VAL A 142 -5.73 13.74 -1.48
CA VAL A 142 -5.52 12.50 -0.72
C VAL A 142 -4.09 12.02 -0.89
N GLN A 143 -3.70 10.94 -0.23
CA GLN A 143 -2.35 10.41 -0.28
C GLN A 143 -2.33 9.02 -0.93
N ALA A 144 -1.36 8.81 -1.84
CA ALA A 144 -0.97 7.52 -2.35
C ALA A 144 0.34 7.08 -1.68
N ALA A 145 0.46 5.83 -1.31
CA ALA A 145 1.69 5.27 -0.75
C ALA A 145 2.20 4.09 -1.58
N ILE A 146 3.51 4.06 -1.82
CA ILE A 146 4.19 2.96 -2.50
C ILE A 146 5.00 2.16 -1.48
N GLU A 147 5.02 0.83 -1.66
CA GLU A 147 5.76 -0.10 -0.82
C GLU A 147 6.90 -0.72 -1.64
N PRO A 148 8.17 -0.45 -1.30
CA PRO A 148 9.32 -1.07 -1.95
C PRO A 148 9.39 -2.57 -1.63
N VAL A 149 9.74 -3.37 -2.65
CA VAL A 149 9.91 -4.82 -2.52
C VAL A 149 11.08 -5.26 -3.40
N TYR A 150 12.07 -5.98 -2.86
CA TYR A 150 13.34 -6.26 -3.56
C TYR A 150 13.19 -7.05 -4.88
N TRP A 151 12.09 -7.78 -5.09
CA TRP A 151 11.78 -8.48 -6.35
C TRP A 151 10.82 -7.71 -7.27
N HIS A 152 10.51 -6.44 -6.97
CA HIS A 152 9.69 -5.54 -7.80
C HIS A 152 10.56 -4.49 -8.50
N PRO A 153 10.02 -3.69 -9.43
CA PRO A 153 10.77 -2.58 -10.03
C PRO A 153 11.24 -1.54 -9.02
N LEU A 154 10.48 -1.33 -7.93
CA LEU A 154 10.83 -0.47 -6.81
C LEU A 154 11.59 -1.31 -5.78
N GLU A 155 12.83 -1.70 -6.11
CA GLU A 155 13.55 -2.75 -5.41
C GLU A 155 14.41 -2.28 -4.23
N ASP A 156 14.94 -1.07 -4.28
CA ASP A 156 15.95 -0.59 -3.36
C ASP A 156 15.83 0.91 -3.04
N LEU A 157 16.74 1.40 -2.20
CA LEU A 157 16.78 2.80 -1.78
C LEU A 157 17.01 3.75 -2.95
N GLU A 158 17.86 3.38 -3.92
CA GLU A 158 18.16 4.20 -5.09
C GLU A 158 16.91 4.40 -5.95
N ALA A 159 16.18 3.32 -6.22
CA ALA A 159 14.93 3.36 -6.96
C ALA A 159 13.85 4.21 -6.25
N VAL A 160 13.74 4.09 -4.92
CA VAL A 160 12.81 4.91 -4.13
C VAL A 160 13.18 6.39 -4.20
N LEU A 161 14.45 6.72 -4.01
CA LEU A 161 14.91 8.11 -4.08
C LEU A 161 14.76 8.70 -5.49
N ASP A 162 14.95 7.92 -6.55
CA ASP A 162 14.69 8.36 -7.92
C ASP A 162 13.22 8.71 -8.13
N VAL A 163 12.29 7.84 -7.67
CA VAL A 163 10.84 8.13 -7.72
C VAL A 163 10.51 9.41 -6.97
N MET A 164 10.95 9.54 -5.70
CA MET A 164 10.67 10.72 -4.87
C MET A 164 11.24 12.01 -5.46
N ASN A 165 12.49 11.95 -5.99
CA ASN A 165 13.15 13.09 -6.59
C ASN A 165 12.60 13.47 -7.97
N THR A 166 12.00 12.53 -8.69
CA THR A 166 11.38 12.78 -10.01
C THR A 166 9.99 13.39 -9.85
N ILE A 167 9.16 12.84 -8.96
CA ILE A 167 7.77 13.27 -8.76
C ILE A 167 7.69 14.56 -7.93
N LYS A 168 8.50 14.69 -6.86
CA LYS A 168 8.62 15.88 -5.99
C LYS A 168 7.30 16.35 -5.36
N ASP A 169 6.42 15.43 -5.06
CA ASP A 169 5.17 15.70 -4.35
C ASP A 169 5.15 14.96 -3.00
N GLU A 170 5.82 15.53 -2.02
CA GLU A 170 5.92 14.96 -0.66
C GLU A 170 4.57 14.94 0.08
N LYS A 171 3.60 15.72 -0.35
CA LYS A 171 2.27 15.77 0.26
C LYS A 171 1.41 14.57 -0.16
N HIS A 172 1.43 14.21 -1.44
CA HIS A 172 0.51 13.23 -1.99
C HIS A 172 1.18 11.88 -2.32
N LEU A 173 2.54 11.84 -2.36
CA LEU A 173 3.32 10.60 -2.47
C LEU A 173 3.98 10.25 -1.14
N ARG A 174 3.56 9.15 -0.57
CA ARG A 174 4.03 8.60 0.69
C ARG A 174 4.66 7.21 0.49
N MET A 175 5.19 6.63 1.54
CA MET A 175 5.81 5.31 1.52
C MET A 175 5.28 4.44 2.65
N ILE A 176 5.06 3.16 2.35
CA ILE A 176 4.94 2.10 3.34
C ILE A 176 6.32 1.46 3.45
N PHE A 177 6.87 1.42 4.66
CA PHE A 177 8.18 0.82 4.92
C PHE A 177 7.99 -0.59 5.48
N ASP A 178 8.41 -1.60 4.73
CA ASP A 178 8.43 -3.00 5.17
C ASP A 178 9.88 -3.53 5.09
N ALA A 179 10.53 -3.60 6.24
CA ALA A 179 11.92 -4.03 6.33
C ALA A 179 12.16 -5.43 5.75
N SER A 180 11.21 -6.35 5.91
CA SER A 180 11.34 -7.72 5.39
C SER A 180 11.20 -7.80 3.87
N ASN A 181 10.41 -6.89 3.27
CA ASN A 181 10.19 -6.89 1.83
C ASN A 181 11.35 -6.28 1.03
N ILE A 182 12.18 -5.43 1.65
CA ILE A 182 13.32 -4.78 0.99
C ILE A 182 14.67 -5.45 1.31
N LEU A 183 14.67 -6.51 2.12
CA LEU A 183 15.89 -7.22 2.49
C LEU A 183 16.13 -8.40 1.53
N GLU A 184 17.00 -8.18 0.53
CA GLU A 184 17.41 -9.24 -0.40
C GLU A 184 18.44 -10.19 0.23
N PHE A 185 19.36 -9.65 1.04
CA PHE A 185 20.49 -10.40 1.61
C PHE A 185 20.48 -10.26 3.14
N PRO A 186 20.02 -11.29 3.87
CA PRO A 186 19.91 -11.23 5.34
C PRO A 186 21.27 -11.19 6.08
N GLU A 187 22.38 -11.48 5.39
CA GLU A 187 23.75 -11.50 5.95
C GLU A 187 24.38 -10.11 6.06
N ILE A 188 23.73 -9.06 5.58
CA ILE A 188 24.26 -7.68 5.67
C ILE A 188 24.23 -7.17 7.12
N ASP A 189 24.99 -6.11 7.37
CA ASP A 189 24.84 -5.30 8.59
C ASP A 189 23.47 -4.59 8.56
N GLN A 190 22.46 -5.24 9.14
CA GLN A 190 21.08 -4.78 9.11
C GLN A 190 20.92 -3.44 9.81
N ASP A 191 21.64 -3.17 10.91
CA ASP A 191 21.52 -1.91 11.63
C ASP A 191 21.98 -0.72 10.78
N ALA A 192 23.10 -0.86 10.09
CA ALA A 192 23.60 0.15 9.15
C ALA A 192 22.67 0.32 7.95
N TYR A 193 22.13 -0.78 7.40
CA TYR A 193 21.23 -0.79 6.27
C TYR A 193 19.91 -0.08 6.58
N TRP A 194 19.24 -0.44 7.68
CA TRP A 194 17.99 0.20 8.09
C TRP A 194 18.19 1.65 8.49
N SER A 195 19.30 1.98 9.16
CA SER A 195 19.62 3.36 9.51
C SER A 195 19.80 4.23 8.27
N GLY A 196 20.39 3.70 7.19
CA GLY A 196 20.49 4.36 5.90
C GLY A 196 19.14 4.64 5.28
N TRP A 197 18.26 3.63 5.21
CA TRP A 197 16.90 3.78 4.71
C TRP A 197 16.11 4.83 5.48
N LEU A 198 16.07 4.73 6.81
CA LEU A 198 15.28 5.63 7.66
C LEU A 198 15.79 7.08 7.60
N LYS A 199 17.11 7.27 7.47
CA LYS A 199 17.69 8.60 7.33
C LYS A 199 17.24 9.29 6.04
N GLU A 200 17.23 8.58 4.92
CA GLU A 200 16.92 9.16 3.61
C GLU A 200 15.40 9.22 3.33
N THR A 201 14.63 8.24 3.83
CA THR A 201 13.20 8.10 3.47
C THR A 201 12.25 8.37 4.64
N GLY A 202 12.73 8.55 5.86
CA GLY A 202 11.89 8.68 7.06
C GLY A 202 10.78 9.73 6.97
N LYS A 203 11.03 10.84 6.27
CA LYS A 203 10.03 11.90 6.05
C LYS A 203 8.85 11.48 5.14
N TYR A 204 9.01 10.42 4.34
CA TYR A 204 7.98 9.91 3.43
C TYR A 204 7.16 8.78 4.04
N ILE A 205 7.65 8.17 5.13
CA ILE A 205 7.02 6.99 5.74
C ILE A 205 5.70 7.39 6.40
N GLU A 206 4.59 6.77 5.96
CA GLU A 206 3.27 6.94 6.56
C GLU A 206 2.87 5.72 7.40
N ALA A 207 3.28 4.53 6.98
CA ALA A 207 3.06 3.29 7.72
C ALA A 207 4.31 2.41 7.69
N MET A 208 4.49 1.62 8.75
CA MET A 208 5.55 0.61 8.83
C MET A 208 4.92 -0.77 8.98
N HIS A 209 5.38 -1.72 8.18
CA HIS A 209 5.10 -3.13 8.41
C HIS A 209 6.24 -3.75 9.19
N ILE A 210 5.89 -4.39 10.29
CA ILE A 210 6.84 -5.12 11.12
C ILE A 210 6.51 -6.60 10.99
N LYS A 211 7.42 -7.35 10.38
CA LYS A 211 7.35 -8.79 10.20
C LYS A 211 8.63 -9.43 10.70
N ASP A 212 8.55 -10.68 11.08
CA ASP A 212 9.70 -11.55 11.31
C ASP A 212 9.69 -12.68 10.29
N PHE A 213 10.86 -13.22 9.97
CA PHE A 213 11.00 -14.38 9.08
C PHE A 213 12.11 -15.31 9.60
N ARG A 214 11.99 -16.58 9.27
CA ARG A 214 13.05 -17.59 9.51
C ARG A 214 13.61 -18.02 8.16
N LEU A 215 14.93 -18.11 8.11
CA LEU A 215 15.67 -18.73 7.01
C LEU A 215 15.62 -20.25 7.16
#